data_e6505ca3cf6f87be5c4d3609a23b25d0
#
_entry.id   e6505ca3cf6f87be5c4d3609a23b25d0
#
_cell.length_a   1.000
_cell.length_b   1.000
_cell.length_c   1.000
_cell.angle_alpha   90.00
_cell.angle_beta   90.00
_cell.angle_gamma   90.00
#
_symmetry.space_group_name_H-M   'P 1'
#
loop_
_entity.id
_entity.type
_entity.pdbx_description
1 polymer ?
#
loop_
_entity_poly.entity_id
_entity_poly.type
_entity_poly.pdbx_seq_one_letter_code
_entity_poly.pdbx_strand_id
1 'polypeptide(L)'
;AIILLAVYRPNLLKITPNQWKIVIPSGLSLGAMNLIFYLAIERIPIGLAVTLEFIGPLVVAVIGSKRLIDYLWVLLAAIGIVLIAPWSNNGIDLLGVLFALLAGALWAAYIVLGTKVSKIMKGGDAVATGMLFASILIVPFGILENGLTNLTPTFLYLGIALALLSSAIPFTLEMKALAQLPARTFSILMSVEPAAASIFAFIFLQEYLTFNEILAVVFVVIASVGSTIT
;
A
#
# COMPACT_ATOMS: atom_id res chain seq x y z
N ALA A 1 -1.15 -11.48 10.37
CA ALA A 1 -1.79 -12.73 9.93
C ALA A 1 -2.59 -13.39 11.05
N ILE A 2 -1.97 -13.78 12.19
CA ILE A 2 -2.61 -14.54 13.29
C ILE A 2 -3.93 -13.90 13.76
N ILE A 3 -3.94 -12.60 14.00
CA ILE A 3 -5.13 -11.85 14.44
C ILE A 3 -6.27 -12.00 13.42
N LEU A 4 -5.98 -11.80 12.14
CA LEU A 4 -6.98 -11.89 11.07
C LEU A 4 -7.52 -13.32 10.91
N LEU A 5 -6.64 -14.32 11.01
CA LEU A 5 -7.05 -15.73 10.99
C LEU A 5 -7.95 -16.08 12.19
N ALA A 6 -7.66 -15.54 13.37
CA ALA A 6 -8.48 -15.75 14.57
C ALA A 6 -9.86 -15.06 14.47
N VAL A 7 -9.91 -13.86 13.86
CA VAL A 7 -11.14 -13.07 13.71
C VAL A 7 -12.03 -13.64 12.60
N TYR A 8 -11.49 -13.83 11.40
CA TYR A 8 -12.28 -14.22 10.23
C TYR A 8 -12.44 -15.73 10.08
N ARG A 9 -11.52 -16.52 10.65
CA ARG A 9 -11.56 -18.00 10.64
C ARG A 9 -11.85 -18.59 9.25
N PRO A 10 -11.10 -18.19 8.21
CA PRO A 10 -11.36 -18.66 6.85
C PRO A 10 -11.25 -20.19 6.80
N ASN A 11 -12.23 -20.84 6.15
CA ASN A 11 -12.16 -22.28 5.96
C ASN A 11 -11.23 -22.61 4.80
N LEU A 12 -9.93 -22.75 5.08
CA LEU A 12 -8.90 -22.99 4.07
C LEU A 12 -9.15 -24.27 3.25
N LEU A 13 -9.80 -25.28 3.81
CA LEU A 13 -10.11 -26.53 3.13
C LEU A 13 -11.24 -26.37 2.08
N LYS A 14 -12.07 -25.34 2.20
CA LYS A 14 -13.14 -25.04 1.24
C LYS A 14 -12.71 -24.10 0.12
N ILE A 15 -11.49 -23.60 0.15
CA ILE A 15 -10.96 -22.71 -0.90
C ILE A 15 -10.71 -23.57 -2.16
N THR A 16 -11.32 -23.16 -3.26
CA THR A 16 -11.20 -23.85 -4.54
C THR A 16 -9.82 -23.63 -5.18
N PRO A 17 -9.37 -24.53 -6.08
CA PRO A 17 -8.10 -24.33 -6.80
C PRO A 17 -8.02 -23.00 -7.57
N ASN A 18 -9.15 -22.53 -8.08
CA ASN A 18 -9.20 -21.23 -8.78
C ASN A 18 -9.03 -20.04 -7.83
N GLN A 19 -9.55 -20.13 -6.62
CA GLN A 19 -9.33 -19.12 -5.59
C GLN A 19 -7.87 -19.11 -5.12
N TRP A 20 -7.28 -20.30 -4.92
CA TRP A 20 -5.85 -20.42 -4.57
C TRP A 20 -4.93 -19.77 -5.60
N LYS A 21 -5.18 -19.95 -6.89
CA LYS A 21 -4.40 -19.36 -7.98
C LYS A 21 -4.38 -17.83 -7.96
N ILE A 22 -5.30 -17.18 -7.28
CA ILE A 22 -5.40 -15.71 -7.23
C ILE A 22 -5.01 -15.19 -5.84
N VAL A 23 -5.47 -15.82 -4.75
CA VAL A 23 -5.20 -15.33 -3.40
C VAL A 23 -3.74 -15.51 -2.99
N ILE A 24 -3.07 -16.60 -3.41
CA ILE A 24 -1.65 -16.81 -3.11
C ILE A 24 -0.78 -15.71 -3.75
N PRO A 25 -0.84 -15.47 -5.08
CA PRO A 25 -0.07 -14.38 -5.68
C PRO A 25 -0.42 -13.00 -5.11
N SER A 26 -1.68 -12.76 -4.75
CA SER A 26 -2.10 -11.50 -4.11
C SER A 26 -1.42 -11.30 -2.75
N GLY A 27 -1.42 -12.34 -1.90
CA GLY A 27 -0.76 -12.29 -0.60
C GLY A 27 0.76 -12.20 -0.70
N LEU A 28 1.37 -12.92 -1.65
CA LEU A 28 2.81 -12.84 -1.91
C LEU A 28 3.21 -11.46 -2.46
N SER A 29 2.40 -10.85 -3.36
CA SER A 29 2.64 -9.49 -3.84
C SER A 29 2.60 -8.49 -2.69
N LEU A 30 1.63 -8.61 -1.77
CA LEU A 30 1.52 -7.77 -0.60
C LEU A 30 2.73 -7.92 0.34
N GLY A 31 3.15 -9.17 0.62
CA GLY A 31 4.31 -9.43 1.46
C GLY A 31 5.61 -8.93 0.85
N ALA A 32 5.83 -9.22 -0.44
CA ALA A 32 7.01 -8.78 -1.17
C ALA A 32 7.07 -7.25 -1.32
N MET A 33 5.93 -6.60 -1.60
CA MET A 33 5.82 -5.15 -1.63
C MET A 33 6.34 -4.52 -0.33
N ASN A 34 5.79 -4.93 0.81
CA ASN A 34 6.22 -4.41 2.10
C ASN A 34 7.70 -4.67 2.37
N LEU A 35 8.18 -5.91 2.17
CA LEU A 35 9.59 -6.26 2.40
C LEU A 35 10.53 -5.38 1.56
N ILE A 36 10.25 -5.25 0.27
CA ILE A 36 11.10 -4.49 -0.66
C ILE A 36 10.99 -2.97 -0.37
N PHE A 37 9.82 -2.49 0.06
CA PHE A 37 9.66 -1.10 0.49
C PHE A 37 10.53 -0.77 1.71
N TYR A 38 10.59 -1.67 2.72
CA TYR A 38 11.49 -1.48 3.85
C TYR A 38 12.96 -1.43 3.42
N LEU A 39 13.39 -2.28 2.48
CA LEU A 39 14.75 -2.19 1.90
C LEU A 39 14.99 -0.89 1.12
N ALA A 40 13.96 -0.29 0.53
CA ALA A 40 14.06 1.00 -0.14
C ALA A 40 14.29 2.13 0.87
N ILE A 41 13.49 2.22 1.94
CA ILE A 41 13.58 3.30 2.93
C ILE A 41 14.84 3.24 3.82
N GLU A 42 15.55 2.11 3.86
CA GLU A 42 16.88 2.02 4.44
C GLU A 42 17.95 2.75 3.61
N ARG A 43 17.68 3.04 2.33
CA ARG A 43 18.63 3.55 1.35
C ARG A 43 18.30 4.96 0.85
N ILE A 44 17.02 5.30 0.78
CA ILE A 44 16.54 6.60 0.29
C ILE A 44 15.53 7.19 1.28
N PRO A 45 15.35 8.52 1.28
CA PRO A 45 14.36 9.17 2.13
C PRO A 45 12.96 8.62 1.92
N ILE A 46 12.21 8.43 3.01
CA ILE A 46 10.90 7.79 3.01
C ILE A 46 9.90 8.50 2.07
N GLY A 47 9.91 9.84 2.02
CA GLY A 47 9.05 10.60 1.10
C GLY A 47 9.35 10.31 -0.37
N LEU A 48 10.63 10.13 -0.73
CA LEU A 48 11.02 9.72 -2.09
C LEU A 48 10.60 8.28 -2.38
N ALA A 49 10.82 7.37 -1.43
CA ALA A 49 10.43 5.96 -1.57
C ALA A 49 8.92 5.83 -1.79
N VAL A 50 8.09 6.48 -0.96
CA VAL A 50 6.63 6.52 -1.09
C VAL A 50 6.21 7.10 -2.45
N THR A 51 6.83 8.21 -2.88
CA THR A 51 6.53 8.83 -4.17
C THR A 51 6.78 7.87 -5.35
N LEU A 52 7.91 7.17 -5.33
CA LEU A 52 8.26 6.21 -6.37
C LEU A 52 7.38 4.97 -6.34
N GLU A 53 7.04 4.48 -5.15
CA GLU A 53 6.12 3.36 -4.98
C GLU A 53 4.73 3.66 -5.54
N PHE A 54 4.25 4.91 -5.39
CA PHE A 54 2.95 5.35 -5.93
C PHE A 54 2.85 5.32 -7.47
N ILE A 55 3.97 5.21 -8.19
CA ILE A 55 3.95 4.97 -9.65
C ILE A 55 3.13 3.72 -9.97
N GLY A 56 3.18 2.69 -9.13
CA GLY A 56 2.40 1.47 -9.32
C GLY A 56 0.88 1.70 -9.40
N PRO A 57 0.24 2.24 -8.35
CA PRO A 57 -1.18 2.64 -8.39
C PRO A 57 -1.52 3.58 -9.54
N LEU A 58 -0.66 4.56 -9.87
CA LEU A 58 -0.88 5.45 -11.01
C LEU A 58 -0.92 4.69 -12.35
N VAL A 59 -0.04 3.72 -12.55
CA VAL A 59 -0.06 2.85 -13.74
C VAL A 59 -1.37 2.07 -13.82
N VAL A 60 -1.87 1.53 -12.70
CA VAL A 60 -3.17 0.85 -12.67
C VAL A 60 -4.30 1.82 -13.03
N ALA A 61 -4.25 3.05 -12.53
CA ALA A 61 -5.23 4.08 -12.85
C ALA A 61 -5.22 4.42 -14.35
N VAL A 62 -4.05 4.63 -14.95
CA VAL A 62 -3.88 4.90 -16.39
C VAL A 62 -4.45 3.76 -17.24
N ILE A 63 -4.06 2.50 -16.94
CA ILE A 63 -4.53 1.33 -17.69
C ILE A 63 -6.05 1.13 -17.55
N GLY A 64 -6.60 1.48 -16.40
CA GLY A 64 -8.04 1.41 -16.13
C GLY A 64 -8.87 2.55 -16.71
N SER A 65 -8.21 3.62 -17.18
CA SER A 65 -8.86 4.83 -17.69
C SER A 65 -9.50 4.59 -19.06
N LYS A 66 -10.76 5.05 -19.21
CA LYS A 66 -11.53 4.89 -20.45
C LYS A 66 -12.00 6.22 -21.03
N ARG A 67 -12.08 7.27 -20.21
CA ARG A 67 -12.54 8.61 -20.61
C ARG A 67 -11.38 9.59 -20.53
N LEU A 68 -11.39 10.64 -21.33
CA LEU A 68 -10.36 11.69 -21.28
C LEU A 68 -10.29 12.36 -19.90
N ILE A 69 -11.42 12.51 -19.21
CA ILE A 69 -11.45 13.06 -17.87
C ILE A 69 -10.72 12.20 -16.85
N ASP A 70 -10.67 10.88 -17.03
CA ASP A 70 -9.93 9.97 -16.14
C ASP A 70 -8.44 10.28 -16.15
N TYR A 71 -7.89 10.60 -17.34
CA TYR A 71 -6.47 11.00 -17.47
C TYR A 71 -6.16 12.32 -16.78
N LEU A 72 -7.15 13.23 -16.73
CA LEU A 72 -6.99 14.49 -15.98
C LEU A 72 -6.80 14.21 -14.48
N TRP A 73 -7.62 13.33 -13.89
CA TRP A 73 -7.49 12.97 -12.49
C TRP A 73 -6.17 12.27 -12.18
N VAL A 74 -5.75 11.35 -13.05
CA VAL A 74 -4.45 10.68 -12.93
C VAL A 74 -3.30 11.70 -13.03
N LEU A 75 -3.36 12.65 -13.96
CA LEU A 75 -2.35 13.70 -14.11
C LEU A 75 -2.27 14.60 -12.88
N LEU A 76 -3.42 15.02 -12.33
CA LEU A 76 -3.44 15.83 -11.10
C LEU A 76 -2.85 15.06 -9.92
N ALA A 77 -3.20 13.79 -9.75
CA ALA A 77 -2.61 12.94 -8.71
C ALA A 77 -1.10 12.79 -8.91
N ALA A 78 -0.63 12.56 -10.14
CA ALA A 78 0.80 12.44 -10.45
C ALA A 78 1.56 13.73 -10.13
N ILE A 79 1.02 14.91 -10.52
CA ILE A 79 1.62 16.21 -10.19
C ILE A 79 1.68 16.40 -8.68
N GLY A 80 0.60 16.08 -7.95
CA GLY A 80 0.58 16.15 -6.50
C GLY A 80 1.66 15.30 -5.85
N ILE A 81 1.82 14.05 -6.27
CA ILE A 81 2.86 13.14 -5.77
C ILE A 81 4.26 13.68 -6.07
N VAL A 82 4.50 14.17 -7.28
CA VAL A 82 5.79 14.77 -7.66
C VAL A 82 6.13 15.99 -6.81
N LEU A 83 5.13 16.82 -6.45
CA LEU A 83 5.35 18.01 -5.62
C LEU A 83 5.69 17.68 -4.15
N ILE A 84 5.23 16.55 -3.63
CA ILE A 84 5.57 16.09 -2.26
C ILE A 84 7.00 15.53 -2.19
N ALA A 85 7.53 15.01 -3.31
CA ALA A 85 8.80 14.32 -3.30
C ALA A 85 9.99 15.25 -2.95
N PRO A 86 10.86 14.83 -2.03
CA PRO A 86 12.05 15.61 -1.64
C PRO A 86 13.17 15.47 -2.68
N TRP A 87 13.10 16.24 -3.75
CA TRP A 87 14.07 16.19 -4.87
C TRP A 87 15.45 16.77 -4.54
N SER A 88 15.63 17.38 -3.36
CA SER A 88 16.83 18.19 -3.03
C SER A 88 17.99 17.40 -2.44
N ASN A 89 17.93 16.07 -2.35
CA ASN A 89 18.98 15.26 -1.74
C ASN A 89 20.08 14.89 -2.74
N ASN A 90 21.31 15.40 -2.49
CA ASN A 90 22.51 14.98 -3.20
C ASN A 90 22.88 13.54 -2.81
N GLY A 91 23.06 12.66 -3.80
CA GLY A 91 23.53 11.29 -3.56
C GLY A 91 22.43 10.25 -3.36
N ILE A 92 21.40 10.25 -4.23
CA ILE A 92 20.34 9.23 -4.20
C ILE A 92 20.92 7.85 -4.55
N ASP A 93 20.71 6.88 -3.66
CA ASP A 93 21.10 5.47 -3.92
C ASP A 93 20.17 4.87 -5.00
N LEU A 94 20.74 4.53 -6.16
CA LEU A 94 20.00 3.95 -7.27
C LEU A 94 19.35 2.61 -6.91
N LEU A 95 19.96 1.81 -6.03
CA LEU A 95 19.39 0.55 -5.59
C LEU A 95 18.14 0.78 -4.74
N GLY A 96 18.12 1.81 -3.89
CA GLY A 96 16.94 2.23 -3.14
C GLY A 96 15.80 2.68 -4.06
N VAL A 97 16.12 3.42 -5.13
CA VAL A 97 15.14 3.80 -6.18
C VAL A 97 14.57 2.57 -6.88
N LEU A 98 15.41 1.60 -7.25
CA LEU A 98 14.96 0.36 -7.89
C LEU A 98 14.05 -0.45 -6.96
N PHE A 99 14.38 -0.53 -5.68
CA PHE A 99 13.52 -1.20 -4.69
C PHE A 99 12.17 -0.50 -4.56
N ALA A 100 12.13 0.83 -4.48
CA ALA A 100 10.87 1.59 -4.40
C ALA A 100 9.99 1.38 -5.65
N LEU A 101 10.58 1.40 -6.84
CA LEU A 101 9.86 1.11 -8.09
C LEU A 101 9.35 -0.33 -8.16
N LEU A 102 10.14 -1.30 -7.68
CA LEU A 102 9.73 -2.70 -7.60
C LEU A 102 8.60 -2.90 -6.59
N ALA A 103 8.66 -2.23 -5.44
CA ALA A 103 7.57 -2.22 -4.46
C ALA A 103 6.30 -1.66 -5.11
N GLY A 104 6.38 -0.57 -5.87
CA GLY A 104 5.25 -0.01 -6.63
C GLY A 104 4.67 -0.99 -7.65
N ALA A 105 5.50 -1.71 -8.39
CA ALA A 105 5.04 -2.74 -9.32
C ALA A 105 4.29 -3.87 -8.61
N LEU A 106 4.76 -4.28 -7.43
CA LEU A 106 4.10 -5.28 -6.58
C LEU A 106 2.79 -4.75 -5.98
N TRP A 107 2.73 -3.47 -5.65
CA TRP A 107 1.48 -2.82 -5.22
C TRP A 107 0.45 -2.80 -6.35
N ALA A 108 0.86 -2.44 -7.57
CA ALA A 108 0.00 -2.55 -8.75
C ALA A 108 -0.55 -3.99 -8.94
N ALA A 109 0.32 -4.99 -8.80
CA ALA A 109 -0.09 -6.40 -8.85
C ALA A 109 -1.09 -6.75 -7.73
N TYR A 110 -0.83 -6.30 -6.50
CA TYR A 110 -1.74 -6.48 -5.36
C TYR A 110 -3.13 -5.86 -5.62
N ILE A 111 -3.21 -4.64 -6.14
CA ILE A 111 -4.48 -3.97 -6.47
C ILE A 111 -5.27 -4.77 -7.52
N VAL A 112 -4.61 -5.19 -8.60
CA VAL A 112 -5.25 -5.96 -9.67
C VAL A 112 -5.69 -7.34 -9.19
N LEU A 113 -4.86 -8.05 -8.46
CA LEU A 113 -5.17 -9.36 -7.91
C LEU A 113 -6.21 -9.25 -6.79
N GLY A 114 -6.09 -8.26 -5.90
CA GLY A 114 -7.03 -7.98 -4.83
C GLY A 114 -8.44 -7.69 -5.35
N THR A 115 -8.56 -6.93 -6.43
CA THR A 115 -9.85 -6.71 -7.11
C THR A 115 -10.46 -8.03 -7.62
N LYS A 116 -9.64 -8.98 -8.09
CA LYS A 116 -10.13 -10.31 -8.50
C LYS A 116 -10.50 -11.17 -7.30
N VAL A 117 -9.67 -11.19 -6.26
CA VAL A 117 -9.92 -11.95 -5.02
C VAL A 117 -11.20 -11.49 -4.34
N SER A 118 -11.42 -10.17 -4.23
CA SER A 118 -12.58 -9.58 -3.56
C SER A 118 -13.92 -9.96 -4.20
N LYS A 119 -13.91 -10.35 -5.49
CA LYS A 119 -15.10 -10.80 -6.23
C LYS A 119 -15.43 -12.30 -6.05
N ILE A 120 -14.45 -13.11 -5.66
CA ILE A 120 -14.59 -14.57 -5.57
C ILE A 120 -14.49 -15.11 -4.14
N MET A 121 -14.08 -14.26 -3.18
CA MET A 121 -13.97 -14.60 -1.77
C MET A 121 -14.61 -13.51 -0.90
N LYS A 122 -15.09 -13.87 0.28
CA LYS A 122 -15.54 -12.89 1.27
C LYS A 122 -14.34 -12.03 1.70
N GLY A 123 -14.52 -10.71 1.81
CA GLY A 123 -13.43 -9.77 2.07
C GLY A 123 -12.57 -10.14 3.28
N GLY A 124 -13.16 -10.57 4.39
CA GLY A 124 -12.43 -11.02 5.58
C GLY A 124 -11.60 -12.29 5.34
N ASP A 125 -12.16 -13.28 4.63
CA ASP A 125 -11.45 -14.52 4.28
C ASP A 125 -10.30 -14.24 3.31
N ALA A 126 -10.53 -13.34 2.35
CA ALA A 126 -9.53 -12.91 1.38
C ALA A 126 -8.33 -12.26 2.06
N VAL A 127 -8.58 -11.28 2.96
CA VAL A 127 -7.52 -10.60 3.72
C VAL A 127 -6.77 -11.57 4.63
N ALA A 128 -7.49 -12.38 5.41
CA ALA A 128 -6.86 -13.31 6.34
C ALA A 128 -5.96 -14.33 5.61
N THR A 129 -6.44 -14.86 4.48
CA THR A 129 -5.67 -15.81 3.66
C THR A 129 -4.50 -15.12 2.96
N GLY A 130 -4.70 -13.93 2.38
CA GLY A 130 -3.63 -13.16 1.75
C GLY A 130 -2.52 -12.81 2.75
N MET A 131 -2.87 -12.33 3.94
CA MET A 131 -1.93 -12.02 5.02
C MET A 131 -1.18 -13.24 5.55
N LEU A 132 -1.78 -14.44 5.48
CA LEU A 132 -1.07 -15.68 5.80
C LEU A 132 0.12 -15.87 4.84
N PHE A 133 -0.09 -15.74 3.52
CA PHE A 133 0.98 -15.87 2.54
C PHE A 133 1.99 -14.73 2.60
N ALA A 134 1.55 -13.50 2.86
CA ALA A 134 2.45 -12.38 3.13
C ALA A 134 3.37 -12.69 4.33
N SER A 135 2.82 -13.21 5.43
CA SER A 135 3.63 -13.55 6.61
C SER A 135 4.55 -14.75 6.39
N ILE A 136 4.15 -15.76 5.64
CA ILE A 136 5.03 -16.88 5.25
C ILE A 136 6.24 -16.37 4.47
N LEU A 137 6.06 -15.35 3.63
CA LEU A 137 7.17 -14.73 2.91
C LEU A 137 8.09 -13.91 3.82
N ILE A 138 7.53 -13.10 4.73
CA ILE A 138 8.29 -12.11 5.53
C ILE A 138 8.97 -12.73 6.76
N VAL A 139 8.30 -13.67 7.46
CA VAL A 139 8.78 -14.24 8.73
C VAL A 139 10.20 -14.82 8.63
N PRO A 140 10.59 -15.54 7.57
CA PRO A 140 11.96 -16.06 7.45
C PRO A 140 13.02 -14.96 7.51
N PHE A 141 12.78 -13.80 6.89
CA PHE A 141 13.73 -12.67 6.94
C PHE A 141 13.84 -12.09 8.35
N GLY A 142 12.72 -11.90 9.06
CA GLY A 142 12.75 -11.44 10.44
C GLY A 142 13.46 -12.41 11.41
N ILE A 143 13.44 -13.72 11.13
CA ILE A 143 14.17 -14.72 11.91
C ILE A 143 15.67 -14.63 11.61
N LEU A 144 16.06 -14.53 10.34
CA LEU A 144 17.46 -14.46 9.92
C LEU A 144 18.17 -13.20 10.47
N GLU A 145 17.47 -12.10 10.61
CA GLU A 145 17.99 -10.84 11.17
C GLU A 145 17.94 -10.80 12.71
N ASN A 146 17.73 -11.91 13.38
CA ASN A 146 17.61 -12.00 14.85
C ASN A 146 16.50 -11.12 15.45
N GLY A 147 15.50 -10.72 14.67
CA GLY A 147 14.40 -9.87 15.11
C GLY A 147 13.54 -10.45 16.24
N LEU A 148 13.64 -11.76 16.49
CA LEU A 148 12.89 -12.44 17.55
C LEU A 148 13.68 -12.61 18.86
N THR A 149 14.98 -12.35 18.87
CA THR A 149 15.84 -12.63 20.04
C THR A 149 15.70 -11.62 21.18
N ASN A 150 15.21 -10.41 20.88
CA ASN A 150 15.08 -9.29 21.83
C ASN A 150 13.62 -8.90 22.11
N LEU A 151 12.69 -9.86 22.01
CA LEU A 151 11.27 -9.59 22.28
C LEU A 151 11.03 -9.36 23.77
N THR A 152 10.95 -8.09 24.17
CA THR A 152 10.44 -7.70 25.49
C THR A 152 8.90 -7.58 25.44
N PRO A 153 8.20 -7.67 26.60
CA PRO A 153 6.76 -7.44 26.64
C PRO A 153 6.33 -6.10 26.00
N THR A 154 7.12 -5.05 26.20
CA THR A 154 6.87 -3.73 25.60
C THR A 154 6.92 -3.78 24.06
N PHE A 155 7.94 -4.41 23.49
CA PHE A 155 8.02 -4.59 22.03
C PHE A 155 6.90 -5.46 21.49
N LEU A 156 6.44 -6.45 22.26
CA LEU A 156 5.30 -7.28 21.86
C LEU A 156 4.01 -6.44 21.79
N TYR A 157 3.72 -5.61 22.79
CA TYR A 157 2.55 -4.74 22.80
C TYR A 157 2.60 -3.71 21.66
N LEU A 158 3.74 -3.06 21.45
CA LEU A 158 3.95 -2.12 20.34
C LEU A 158 3.80 -2.83 18.99
N GLY A 159 4.36 -4.03 18.85
CA GLY A 159 4.24 -4.83 17.64
C GLY A 159 2.78 -5.23 17.33
N ILE A 160 2.00 -5.59 18.36
CA ILE A 160 0.56 -5.88 18.19
C ILE A 160 -0.20 -4.61 17.78
N ALA A 161 0.05 -3.48 18.44
CA ALA A 161 -0.59 -2.21 18.10
C ALA A 161 -0.25 -1.80 16.64
N LEU A 162 1.02 -1.90 16.27
CA LEU A 162 1.47 -1.63 14.89
C LEU A 162 0.80 -2.58 13.89
N ALA A 163 0.78 -3.90 14.17
CA ALA A 163 0.15 -4.89 13.30
C ALA A 163 -1.36 -4.64 13.12
N LEU A 164 -2.04 -4.14 14.14
CA LEU A 164 -3.46 -3.78 14.03
C LEU A 164 -3.65 -2.50 13.21
N LEU A 165 -2.95 -1.42 13.57
CA LEU A 165 -3.17 -0.09 13.02
C LEU A 165 -2.57 0.09 11.62
N SER A 166 -1.43 -0.53 11.32
CA SER A 166 -0.76 -0.38 10.01
C SER A 166 -1.08 -1.50 9.03
N SER A 167 -1.63 -2.62 9.49
CA SER A 167 -1.84 -3.76 8.61
C SER A 167 -3.25 -4.36 8.70
N ALA A 168 -3.68 -4.87 9.86
CA ALA A 168 -4.92 -5.63 9.94
C ALA A 168 -6.16 -4.79 9.60
N ILE A 169 -6.27 -3.59 10.16
CA ILE A 169 -7.39 -2.67 9.91
C ILE A 169 -7.30 -2.10 8.49
N PRO A 170 -6.20 -1.46 8.05
CA PRO A 170 -6.10 -0.88 6.72
C PRO A 170 -6.38 -1.89 5.61
N PHE A 171 -5.67 -3.01 5.55
CA PHE A 171 -5.88 -4.01 4.48
C PHE A 171 -7.26 -4.66 4.50
N THR A 172 -7.93 -4.72 5.68
CA THR A 172 -9.34 -5.14 5.72
C THR A 172 -10.25 -4.10 5.07
N LEU A 173 -10.01 -2.81 5.31
CA LEU A 173 -10.76 -1.71 4.69
C LEU A 173 -10.47 -1.62 3.19
N GLU A 174 -9.22 -1.74 2.78
CA GLU A 174 -8.83 -1.79 1.37
C GLU A 174 -9.49 -2.94 0.62
N MET A 175 -9.51 -4.14 1.18
CA MET A 175 -10.17 -5.28 0.54
C MET A 175 -11.69 -5.06 0.39
N LYS A 176 -12.34 -4.40 1.36
CA LYS A 176 -13.73 -3.99 1.24
C LYS A 176 -13.92 -2.94 0.15
N ALA A 177 -13.00 -1.99 0.06
CA ALA A 177 -13.03 -0.97 -0.99
C ALA A 177 -12.83 -1.58 -2.38
N LEU A 178 -11.84 -2.48 -2.54
CA LEU A 178 -11.60 -3.22 -3.80
C LEU A 178 -12.77 -4.10 -4.23
N ALA A 179 -13.60 -4.53 -3.29
CA ALA A 179 -14.83 -5.28 -3.61
C ALA A 179 -15.93 -4.39 -4.21
N GLN A 180 -15.92 -3.09 -3.92
CA GLN A 180 -16.96 -2.14 -4.29
C GLN A 180 -16.54 -1.18 -5.40
N LEU A 181 -15.26 -0.86 -5.48
CA LEU A 181 -14.69 0.13 -6.39
C LEU A 181 -13.93 -0.52 -7.56
N PRO A 182 -13.97 0.09 -8.75
CA PRO A 182 -13.02 -0.27 -9.80
C PRO A 182 -11.57 -0.02 -9.35
N ALA A 183 -10.62 -0.87 -9.79
CA ALA A 183 -9.20 -0.73 -9.45
C ALA A 183 -8.64 0.67 -9.78
N ARG A 184 -9.09 1.29 -10.88
CA ARG A 184 -8.75 2.67 -11.26
C ARG A 184 -9.13 3.67 -10.16
N THR A 185 -10.40 3.68 -9.75
CA THR A 185 -10.90 4.61 -8.73
C THR A 185 -10.19 4.37 -7.39
N PHE A 186 -10.02 3.12 -7.00
CA PHE A 186 -9.25 2.75 -5.81
C PHE A 186 -7.81 3.31 -5.87
N SER A 187 -7.11 3.12 -6.99
CA SER A 187 -5.73 3.60 -7.17
C SER A 187 -5.61 5.12 -7.09
N ILE A 188 -6.58 5.87 -7.61
CA ILE A 188 -6.59 7.34 -7.49
C ILE A 188 -6.88 7.75 -6.05
N LEU A 189 -7.82 7.09 -5.37
CA LEU A 189 -8.12 7.37 -3.96
C LEU A 189 -6.92 7.10 -3.05
N MET A 190 -6.14 6.07 -3.34
CA MET A 190 -4.92 5.77 -2.57
C MET A 190 -3.88 6.90 -2.65
N SER A 191 -3.91 7.76 -3.69
CA SER A 191 -3.03 8.93 -3.77
C SER A 191 -3.26 9.97 -2.66
N VAL A 192 -4.36 9.87 -1.91
CA VAL A 192 -4.60 10.65 -0.69
C VAL A 192 -3.60 10.28 0.43
N GLU A 193 -3.04 9.09 0.39
CA GLU A 193 -2.15 8.59 1.45
C GLU A 193 -0.93 9.49 1.69
N PRO A 194 -0.11 9.87 0.68
CA PRO A 194 0.99 10.82 0.88
C PRO A 194 0.52 12.19 1.39
N ALA A 195 -0.63 12.66 0.91
CA ALA A 195 -1.22 13.93 1.37
C ALA A 195 -1.66 13.84 2.84
N ALA A 196 -2.30 12.73 3.23
CA ALA A 196 -2.67 12.48 4.62
C ALA A 196 -1.42 12.38 5.51
N ALA A 197 -0.38 11.67 5.05
CA ALA A 197 0.88 11.56 5.77
C ALA A 197 1.50 12.94 6.05
N SER A 198 1.53 13.84 5.07
CA SER A 198 2.02 15.21 5.24
C SER A 198 1.19 16.01 6.25
N ILE A 199 -0.13 15.87 6.24
CA ILE A 199 -1.02 16.53 7.21
C ILE A 199 -0.78 15.99 8.62
N PHE A 200 -0.64 14.68 8.79
CA PHE A 200 -0.35 14.08 10.08
C PHE A 200 1.03 14.48 10.61
N ALA A 201 2.05 14.56 9.74
CA ALA A 201 3.38 15.07 10.09
C ALA A 201 3.30 16.51 10.60
N PHE A 202 2.52 17.38 9.94
CA PHE A 202 2.28 18.74 10.40
C PHE A 202 1.61 18.77 11.80
N ILE A 203 0.55 17.98 12.02
CA ILE A 203 -0.22 18.01 13.27
C ILE A 203 0.58 17.41 14.45
N PHE A 204 1.20 16.24 14.25
CA PHE A 204 1.79 15.45 15.33
C PHE A 204 3.29 15.68 15.51
N LEU A 205 4.01 15.93 14.40
CA LEU A 205 5.47 16.14 14.41
C LEU A 205 5.83 17.62 14.35
N GLN A 206 4.83 18.53 14.23
CA GLN A 206 5.03 19.97 14.10
C GLN A 206 5.92 20.36 12.89
N GLU A 207 5.89 19.53 11.84
CA GLU A 207 6.58 19.80 10.59
C GLU A 207 5.74 20.76 9.75
N TYR A 208 6.27 21.95 9.44
CA TYR A 208 5.55 22.93 8.62
C TYR A 208 5.50 22.47 7.17
N LEU A 209 4.29 22.45 6.62
CA LEU A 209 4.09 22.17 5.20
C LEU A 209 4.66 23.30 4.35
N THR A 210 5.49 22.95 3.40
CA THR A 210 5.94 23.87 2.36
C THR A 210 4.80 24.21 1.41
N PHE A 211 4.95 25.30 0.65
CA PHE A 211 3.97 25.68 -0.36
C PHE A 211 3.69 24.56 -1.37
N ASN A 212 4.75 23.83 -1.79
CA ASN A 212 4.63 22.71 -2.70
C ASN A 212 3.81 21.56 -2.10
N GLU A 213 3.98 21.25 -0.83
CA GLU A 213 3.22 20.20 -0.13
C GLU A 213 1.74 20.58 0.02
N ILE A 214 1.45 21.86 0.32
CA ILE A 214 0.05 22.35 0.35
C ILE A 214 -0.59 22.21 -1.03
N LEU A 215 0.11 22.62 -2.09
CA LEU A 215 -0.38 22.52 -3.46
C LEU A 215 -0.59 21.05 -3.88
N ALA A 216 0.31 20.18 -3.47
CA ALA A 216 0.21 18.73 -3.68
C ALA A 216 -1.03 18.14 -3.04
N VAL A 217 -1.28 18.46 -1.76
CA VAL A 217 -2.49 18.03 -1.04
C VAL A 217 -3.75 18.46 -1.78
N VAL A 218 -3.80 19.73 -2.24
CA VAL A 218 -4.94 20.26 -3.01
C VAL A 218 -5.16 19.46 -4.30
N PHE A 219 -4.11 19.22 -5.08
CA PHE A 219 -4.21 18.47 -6.34
C PHE A 219 -4.69 17.04 -6.13
N VAL A 220 -4.15 16.36 -5.12
CA VAL A 220 -4.52 14.98 -4.80
C VAL A 220 -5.97 14.88 -4.34
N VAL A 221 -6.42 15.82 -3.47
CA VAL A 221 -7.81 15.86 -3.01
C VAL A 221 -8.76 16.11 -4.18
N ILE A 222 -8.45 17.07 -5.06
CA ILE A 222 -9.26 17.34 -6.25
C ILE A 222 -9.31 16.10 -7.16
N ALA A 223 -8.19 15.44 -7.40
CA ALA A 223 -8.13 14.22 -8.20
C ALA A 223 -9.00 13.10 -7.59
N SER A 224 -8.89 12.87 -6.27
CA SER A 224 -9.65 11.85 -5.56
C SER A 224 -11.16 12.11 -5.62
N VAL A 225 -11.59 13.33 -5.31
CA VAL A 225 -13.02 13.71 -5.38
C VAL A 225 -13.52 13.63 -6.82
N GLY A 226 -12.78 14.18 -7.79
CA GLY A 226 -13.15 14.16 -9.20
C GLY A 226 -13.31 12.74 -9.74
N SER A 227 -12.41 11.83 -9.38
CA SER A 227 -12.45 10.43 -9.84
C SER A 227 -13.63 9.62 -9.29
N THR A 228 -14.23 10.04 -8.18
CA THR A 228 -15.39 9.35 -7.60
C THR A 228 -16.72 9.84 -8.17
N ILE A 229 -16.77 11.08 -8.70
CA ILE A 229 -18.00 11.71 -9.23
C ILE A 229 -18.19 11.37 -10.72
N THR A 230 -17.11 11.11 -11.47
CA THR A 230 -17.13 10.87 -12.93
C THR A 230 -17.03 9.41 -13.28
#